data_50496cc7a8545c38be2e98c5741a387d
#
_entry.id   50496cc7a8545c38be2e98c5741a387d
#
_cell.length_a   1.000
_cell.length_b   1.000
_cell.length_c   1.000
_cell.angle_alpha   90.00
_cell.angle_beta   90.00
_cell.angle_gamma   90.00
#
_symmetry.space_group_name_H-M   'P 1'
#
loop_
_entity.id
_entity.type
_entity.pdbx_description
1 polymer ?
#
loop_
_entity_poly.entity_id
_entity_poly.type
_entity_poly.pdbx_seq_one_letter_code
_entity_poly.pdbx_strand_id
1 'polypeptide(L)'
;MFLHNSHQALFRTPAGPAPAGSEVTIRFLSDESDSVVLRTWNGEESTYVMHNDGDNLWSATITLPQEPGWLWYDFILYQKDGHAVRYGNAYDQLGGEGAVYESGDVSSYQITVYKPGFKTPAFFQGANVYHIIPDRFFKAPTKAEDDR
;
A
#
# COMPACT_ATOMS: atom_id res chain seq x y z
N MET A 1 -1.43 21.50 2.80
CA MET A 1 -1.13 20.22 3.50
C MET A 1 -1.59 19.05 2.66
N PHE A 2 -0.74 18.04 2.45
CA PHE A 2 -1.04 16.83 1.69
C PHE A 2 -0.88 15.61 2.58
N LEU A 3 -1.90 14.75 2.68
CA LEU A 3 -1.84 13.57 3.54
C LEU A 3 -2.65 12.40 2.98
N HIS A 4 -1.98 11.27 2.85
CA HIS A 4 -2.56 9.93 2.76
C HIS A 4 -1.72 8.98 3.60
N ASN A 5 -2.38 8.10 4.34
CA ASN A 5 -1.70 7.07 5.14
C ASN A 5 -2.36 5.72 4.89
N SER A 6 -1.67 4.86 4.12
CA SER A 6 -2.21 3.58 3.68
C SER A 6 -2.47 2.57 4.81
N HIS A 7 -1.92 2.81 6.01
CA HIS A 7 -2.13 1.97 7.20
C HIS A 7 -3.36 2.36 8.02
N GLN A 8 -3.95 3.52 7.74
CA GLN A 8 -5.13 4.01 8.47
C GLN A 8 -6.41 3.75 7.69
N ALA A 9 -7.40 3.16 8.37
CA ALA A 9 -8.71 2.86 7.77
C ALA A 9 -9.46 4.10 7.27
N LEU A 10 -9.16 5.29 7.83
CA LEU A 10 -9.67 6.55 7.32
C LEU A 10 -9.29 6.76 5.86
N PHE A 11 -8.04 6.49 5.49
CA PHE A 11 -7.52 6.76 4.15
C PHE A 11 -7.67 5.59 3.18
N ARG A 12 -7.76 4.36 3.68
CA ARG A 12 -7.98 3.17 2.83
C ARG A 12 -8.89 2.17 3.52
N THR A 13 -10.06 1.92 2.93
CA THR A 13 -11.06 1.00 3.48
C THR A 13 -11.50 -0.01 2.40
N PRO A 14 -11.28 -1.32 2.63
CA PRO A 14 -10.59 -1.92 3.76
C PRO A 14 -9.09 -1.62 3.76
N ALA A 15 -8.47 -1.57 4.94
CA ALA A 15 -7.02 -1.52 5.06
C ALA A 15 -6.42 -2.91 4.78
N GLY A 16 -5.21 -2.93 4.17
CA GLY A 16 -4.51 -4.18 3.85
C GLY A 16 -4.97 -4.85 2.56
N PRO A 17 -4.75 -6.17 2.43
CA PRO A 17 -5.18 -6.97 1.29
C PRO A 17 -6.70 -7.02 1.15
N ALA A 18 -7.19 -7.15 -0.10
CA ALA A 18 -8.62 -7.23 -0.36
C ALA A 18 -8.93 -8.30 -1.42
N PRO A 19 -10.16 -8.87 -1.44
CA PRO A 19 -10.53 -9.89 -2.42
C PRO A 19 -10.62 -9.31 -3.83
N ALA A 20 -10.28 -10.11 -4.84
CA ALA A 20 -10.49 -9.76 -6.24
C ALA A 20 -11.96 -9.41 -6.51
N GLY A 21 -12.18 -8.36 -7.30
CA GLY A 21 -13.50 -7.84 -7.65
C GLY A 21 -14.24 -7.09 -6.54
N SER A 22 -13.63 -6.93 -5.34
CA SER A 22 -14.22 -6.12 -4.26
C SER A 22 -13.97 -4.64 -4.46
N GLU A 23 -14.67 -3.81 -3.70
CA GLU A 23 -14.47 -2.36 -3.71
C GLU A 23 -13.50 -1.92 -2.62
N VAL A 24 -12.70 -0.92 -2.94
CA VAL A 24 -11.82 -0.21 -2.00
C VAL A 24 -12.08 1.29 -2.12
N THR A 25 -12.32 1.93 -0.98
CA THR A 25 -12.40 3.39 -0.90
C THR A 25 -11.04 3.94 -0.47
N ILE A 26 -10.51 4.85 -1.28
CA ILE A 26 -9.24 5.53 -1.03
C ILE A 26 -9.53 7.00 -0.80
N ARG A 27 -8.93 7.59 0.24
CA ARG A 27 -9.11 8.99 0.59
C ARG A 27 -7.79 9.72 0.66
N PHE A 28 -7.85 11.01 0.41
CA PHE A 28 -6.72 11.93 0.45
C PHE A 28 -7.13 13.23 1.12
N LEU A 29 -6.29 13.78 1.96
CA LEU A 29 -6.51 15.10 2.58
C LEU A 29 -5.66 16.15 1.88
N SER A 30 -6.30 17.20 1.36
CA SER A 30 -5.61 18.34 0.75
C SER A 30 -6.44 19.61 0.86
N ASP A 31 -5.85 20.63 1.45
CA ASP A 31 -6.41 21.99 1.55
C ASP A 31 -5.93 22.93 0.42
N GLU A 32 -4.97 22.49 -0.38
CA GLU A 32 -4.33 23.27 -1.43
C GLU A 32 -4.73 22.85 -2.85
N SER A 33 -5.38 21.69 -3.00
CA SER A 33 -5.74 21.14 -4.30
C SER A 33 -7.11 21.64 -4.78
N ASP A 34 -7.20 21.99 -6.06
CA ASP A 34 -8.46 22.20 -6.77
C ASP A 34 -9.06 20.88 -7.24
N SER A 35 -8.22 19.89 -7.51
CA SER A 35 -8.62 18.56 -7.90
C SER A 35 -7.58 17.52 -7.46
N VAL A 36 -8.06 16.36 -7.06
CA VAL A 36 -7.23 15.20 -6.74
C VAL A 36 -7.63 14.04 -7.65
N VAL A 37 -6.65 13.44 -8.28
CA VAL A 37 -6.84 12.29 -9.16
C VAL A 37 -6.11 11.09 -8.55
N LEU A 38 -6.84 10.01 -8.33
CA LEU A 38 -6.28 8.70 -8.01
C LEU A 38 -5.83 8.04 -9.31
N ARG A 39 -4.56 7.73 -9.43
CA ARG A 39 -3.98 6.95 -10.52
C ARG A 39 -3.75 5.53 -10.05
N THR A 40 -4.12 4.55 -10.85
CA THR A 40 -3.89 3.13 -10.56
C THR A 40 -3.19 2.44 -11.72
N TRP A 41 -2.48 1.35 -11.41
CA TRP A 41 -1.79 0.54 -12.41
C TRP A 41 -1.77 -0.94 -11.98
N ASN A 42 -2.17 -1.83 -12.89
CA ASN A 42 -2.12 -3.29 -12.71
C ASN A 42 -1.73 -4.01 -14.03
N GLY A 43 -0.92 -3.35 -14.86
CA GLY A 43 -0.64 -3.71 -16.24
C GLY A 43 -1.23 -2.69 -17.21
N GLU A 44 -2.33 -2.05 -16.82
CA GLU A 44 -2.95 -0.92 -17.49
C GLU A 44 -3.11 0.24 -16.52
N GLU A 45 -2.94 1.46 -17.02
CA GLU A 45 -3.15 2.67 -16.25
C GLU A 45 -4.63 3.05 -16.27
N SER A 46 -5.15 3.42 -15.10
CA SER A 46 -6.47 4.02 -14.96
C SER A 46 -6.40 5.23 -14.02
N THR A 47 -7.25 6.22 -14.27
CA THR A 47 -7.33 7.43 -13.46
C THR A 47 -8.77 7.69 -13.03
N TYR A 48 -8.93 8.14 -11.79
CA TYR A 48 -10.22 8.44 -11.18
C TYR A 48 -10.16 9.83 -10.56
N VAL A 49 -10.99 10.76 -11.04
CA VAL A 49 -11.15 12.06 -10.39
C VAL A 49 -11.85 11.81 -9.05
N MET A 50 -11.19 12.23 -7.96
CA MET A 50 -11.73 12.02 -6.62
C MET A 50 -12.82 13.05 -6.32
N HIS A 51 -13.82 12.64 -5.57
CA HIS A 51 -14.88 13.51 -5.07
C HIS A 51 -14.41 14.27 -3.83
N ASN A 52 -14.73 15.55 -3.74
CA ASN A 52 -14.49 16.33 -2.52
C ASN A 52 -15.66 16.12 -1.54
N ASP A 53 -15.40 15.43 -0.43
CA ASP A 53 -16.38 15.11 0.60
C ASP A 53 -16.61 16.25 1.61
N GLY A 54 -15.89 17.37 1.46
CA GLY A 54 -15.82 18.46 2.42
C GLY A 54 -14.62 18.33 3.36
N ASP A 55 -14.36 19.36 4.16
CA ASP A 55 -13.24 19.42 5.11
C ASP A 55 -11.87 19.03 4.51
N ASN A 56 -11.66 19.39 3.24
CA ASN A 56 -10.46 19.07 2.48
C ASN A 56 -10.22 17.56 2.25
N LEU A 57 -11.20 16.72 2.50
CA LEU A 57 -11.13 15.28 2.29
C LEU A 57 -11.65 14.92 0.90
N TRP A 58 -10.85 14.16 0.17
CA TRP A 58 -11.15 13.67 -1.17
C TRP A 58 -11.29 12.16 -1.14
N SER A 59 -12.23 11.60 -1.88
CA SER A 59 -12.45 10.16 -1.92
C SER A 59 -12.69 9.62 -3.33
N ALA A 60 -12.28 8.38 -3.55
CA ALA A 60 -12.68 7.57 -4.69
C ALA A 60 -12.91 6.13 -4.24
N THR A 61 -13.98 5.53 -4.71
CA THR A 61 -14.23 4.09 -4.56
C THR A 61 -13.99 3.43 -5.90
N ILE A 62 -13.11 2.44 -5.91
CA ILE A 62 -12.72 1.70 -7.10
C ILE A 62 -12.98 0.21 -6.92
N THR A 63 -13.31 -0.48 -8.02
CA THR A 63 -13.38 -1.93 -8.04
C THR A 63 -11.99 -2.50 -8.32
N LEU A 64 -11.55 -3.43 -7.48
CA LEU A 64 -10.27 -4.11 -7.65
C LEU A 64 -10.29 -5.05 -8.87
N PRO A 65 -9.11 -5.40 -9.42
CA PRO A 65 -9.00 -6.39 -10.48
C PRO A 65 -9.75 -7.69 -10.16
N GLN A 66 -10.31 -8.33 -11.18
CA GLN A 66 -11.04 -9.60 -11.04
C GLN A 66 -10.10 -10.79 -10.76
N GLU A 67 -8.83 -10.65 -11.13
CA GLU A 67 -7.80 -11.67 -10.91
C GLU A 67 -6.91 -11.29 -9.72
N PRO A 68 -6.45 -12.28 -8.93
CA PRO A 68 -5.47 -12.06 -7.89
C PRO A 68 -4.17 -11.48 -8.43
N GLY A 69 -3.55 -10.57 -7.66
CA GLY A 69 -2.33 -9.89 -8.07
C GLY A 69 -2.06 -8.65 -7.25
N TRP A 70 -1.58 -7.62 -7.91
CA TRP A 70 -1.27 -6.33 -7.31
C TRP A 70 -1.99 -5.22 -8.02
N LEU A 71 -2.46 -4.24 -7.26
CA LEU A 71 -2.86 -2.93 -7.76
C LEU A 71 -1.94 -1.88 -7.12
N TRP A 72 -1.26 -1.14 -7.95
CA TRP A 72 -0.46 0.00 -7.54
C TRP A 72 -1.27 1.27 -7.64
N TYR A 73 -1.09 2.22 -6.74
CA TYR A 73 -1.77 3.51 -6.81
C TYR A 73 -0.93 4.64 -6.26
N ASP A 74 -1.15 5.81 -6.78
CA ASP A 74 -0.62 7.10 -6.34
C ASP A 74 -1.60 8.22 -6.71
N PHE A 75 -1.25 9.46 -6.36
CA PHE A 75 -2.14 10.60 -6.54
C PHE A 75 -1.49 11.67 -7.42
N ILE A 76 -2.31 12.32 -8.24
CA ILE A 76 -1.97 13.53 -8.97
C ILE A 76 -2.79 14.66 -8.34
N LEU A 77 -2.11 15.68 -7.85
CA LEU A 77 -2.70 16.81 -7.14
C LEU A 77 -2.59 18.05 -8.01
N TYR A 78 -3.71 18.55 -8.49
CA TYR A 78 -3.78 19.80 -9.22
C TYR A 78 -4.02 20.92 -8.22
N GLN A 79 -3.06 21.84 -8.09
CA GLN A 79 -3.09 22.92 -7.12
C GLN A 79 -3.78 24.16 -7.68
N LYS A 80 -4.25 25.05 -6.79
CA LYS A 80 -4.93 26.29 -7.11
C LYS A 80 -4.10 27.29 -7.93
N ASP A 81 -2.78 27.15 -7.89
CA ASP A 81 -1.85 27.97 -8.68
C ASP A 81 -1.58 27.42 -10.10
N GLY A 82 -2.24 26.31 -10.47
CA GLY A 82 -2.12 25.64 -11.76
C GLY A 82 -0.99 24.62 -11.83
N HIS A 83 -0.22 24.42 -10.77
CA HIS A 83 0.81 23.39 -10.71
C HIS A 83 0.20 22.02 -10.41
N ALA A 84 0.82 20.96 -10.92
CA ALA A 84 0.48 19.59 -10.57
C ALA A 84 1.69 18.93 -9.90
N VAL A 85 1.42 18.29 -8.77
CA VAL A 85 2.43 17.47 -8.07
C VAL A 85 1.91 16.06 -7.91
N ARG A 86 2.83 15.12 -7.73
CA ARG A 86 2.50 13.72 -7.46
C ARG A 86 2.67 13.43 -5.97
N TYR A 87 1.83 12.56 -5.44
CA TYR A 87 1.97 12.06 -4.07
C TYR A 87 1.89 10.53 -4.10
N GLY A 88 2.86 9.89 -3.50
CA GLY A 88 2.96 8.43 -3.48
C GLY A 88 3.52 7.91 -2.17
N ASN A 89 3.86 6.62 -2.18
CA ASN A 89 4.51 5.96 -1.06
C ASN A 89 5.82 6.67 -0.69
N ALA A 90 6.19 6.67 0.57
CA ALA A 90 7.47 7.23 1.01
C ALA A 90 8.67 6.50 0.38
N TYR A 91 9.83 7.12 0.43
CA TYR A 91 11.05 6.57 -0.21
C TYR A 91 11.51 5.23 0.37
N ASP A 92 11.10 4.90 1.58
CA ASP A 92 11.36 3.60 2.22
C ASP A 92 10.45 2.48 1.69
N GLN A 93 9.38 2.84 0.97
CA GLN A 93 8.40 1.93 0.34
C GLN A 93 7.65 1.02 1.33
N LEU A 94 7.59 1.39 2.60
CA LEU A 94 6.95 0.59 3.65
C LEU A 94 5.44 0.85 3.79
N GLY A 95 4.87 1.73 2.96
CA GLY A 95 3.49 2.20 3.14
C GLY A 95 3.38 3.26 4.23
N GLY A 96 2.18 3.40 4.81
CA GLY A 96 1.93 4.44 5.79
C GLY A 96 1.76 5.81 5.16
N GLU A 97 2.31 6.83 5.79
CA GLU A 97 2.30 8.19 5.27
C GLU A 97 3.25 8.32 4.09
N GLY A 98 2.82 9.04 3.05
CA GLY A 98 3.57 9.17 1.82
C GLY A 98 4.40 10.42 1.72
N ALA A 99 4.88 10.68 0.50
CA ALA A 99 5.69 11.84 0.17
C ALA A 99 5.22 12.52 -1.13
N VAL A 100 5.53 13.81 -1.24
CA VAL A 100 5.35 14.60 -2.47
C VAL A 100 6.53 14.35 -3.40
N TYR A 101 6.23 14.21 -4.68
CA TYR A 101 7.18 14.05 -5.77
C TYR A 101 6.99 15.21 -6.76
N GLU A 102 7.93 16.12 -6.80
CA GLU A 102 7.89 17.25 -7.74
C GLU A 102 8.36 16.86 -9.14
N SER A 103 9.18 15.81 -9.25
CA SER A 103 9.70 15.29 -10.51
C SER A 103 10.18 13.86 -10.35
N GLY A 104 10.35 13.15 -11.49
CA GLY A 104 10.84 11.77 -11.53
C GLY A 104 9.77 10.72 -11.32
N ASP A 105 10.23 9.50 -11.06
CA ASP A 105 9.35 8.36 -10.84
C ASP A 105 8.74 8.39 -9.43
N VAL A 106 7.44 8.17 -9.37
CA VAL A 106 6.69 8.14 -8.12
C VAL A 106 6.67 6.72 -7.57
N SER A 107 7.05 6.55 -6.32
CA SER A 107 6.83 5.30 -5.61
C SER A 107 5.34 5.14 -5.33
N SER A 108 4.71 4.11 -5.88
CA SER A 108 3.28 3.85 -5.69
C SER A 108 3.03 3.02 -4.43
N TYR A 109 1.86 3.19 -3.82
CA TYR A 109 1.34 2.27 -2.82
C TYR A 109 0.87 0.98 -3.47
N GLN A 110 0.86 -0.10 -2.72
CA GLN A 110 0.41 -1.41 -3.17
C GLN A 110 -0.86 -1.86 -2.44
N ILE A 111 -1.78 -2.46 -3.19
CA ILE A 111 -2.85 -3.29 -2.66
C ILE A 111 -2.64 -4.71 -3.15
N THR A 112 -2.53 -5.67 -2.23
CA THR A 112 -2.53 -7.08 -2.57
C THR A 112 -3.95 -7.54 -2.79
N VAL A 113 -4.22 -8.07 -3.99
CA VAL A 113 -5.53 -8.61 -4.38
C VAL A 113 -5.46 -10.13 -4.30
N TYR A 114 -6.32 -10.73 -3.48
CA TYR A 114 -6.31 -12.18 -3.28
C TYR A 114 -7.58 -12.83 -3.81
N LYS A 115 -7.50 -14.16 -4.05
CA LYS A 115 -8.63 -14.94 -4.55
C LYS A 115 -9.78 -14.93 -3.54
N PRO A 116 -11.01 -14.58 -3.94
CA PRO A 116 -12.18 -14.65 -3.07
C PRO A 116 -12.32 -16.02 -2.40
N GLY A 117 -12.60 -16.03 -1.11
CA GLY A 117 -12.70 -17.26 -0.32
C GLY A 117 -11.37 -17.84 0.17
N PHE A 118 -10.21 -17.25 -0.19
CA PHE A 118 -8.94 -17.64 0.40
C PHE A 118 -8.95 -17.43 1.91
N LYS A 119 -8.53 -18.45 2.65
CA LYS A 119 -8.40 -18.37 4.11
C LYS A 119 -7.05 -18.91 4.53
N THR A 120 -6.34 -18.16 5.34
CA THR A 120 -5.15 -18.67 6.03
C THR A 120 -5.58 -19.79 6.99
N PRO A 121 -4.92 -20.97 6.97
CA PRO A 121 -5.18 -22.03 7.93
C PRO A 121 -5.12 -21.51 9.37
N ALA A 122 -6.05 -21.97 10.21
CA ALA A 122 -6.20 -21.44 11.58
C ALA A 122 -4.92 -21.55 12.41
N PHE A 123 -4.11 -22.58 12.19
CA PHE A 123 -2.84 -22.76 12.90
C PHE A 123 -1.76 -21.76 12.52
N PHE A 124 -1.89 -21.07 11.35
CA PHE A 124 -0.98 -20.01 10.93
C PHE A 124 -1.44 -18.61 11.38
N GLN A 125 -2.71 -18.46 11.79
CA GLN A 125 -3.24 -17.16 12.20
C GLN A 125 -2.60 -16.75 13.54
N GLY A 126 -1.79 -15.69 13.51
CA GLY A 126 -1.05 -15.20 14.67
C GLY A 126 0.14 -16.07 15.08
N ALA A 127 0.55 -17.04 14.28
CA ALA A 127 1.71 -17.87 14.56
C ALA A 127 3.03 -17.13 14.34
N ASN A 128 3.99 -17.38 15.23
CA ASN A 128 5.38 -17.01 15.00
C ASN A 128 6.08 -18.16 14.26
N VAL A 129 6.69 -17.84 13.13
CA VAL A 129 7.42 -18.82 12.31
C VAL A 129 8.92 -18.58 12.47
N TYR A 130 9.66 -19.60 12.92
CA TYR A 130 11.10 -19.58 12.98
C TYR A 130 11.68 -20.44 11.85
N HIS A 131 12.49 -19.83 11.00
CA HIS A 131 13.25 -20.54 10.00
C HIS A 131 14.71 -20.65 10.46
N ILE A 132 15.13 -21.86 10.84
CA ILE A 132 16.48 -22.14 11.30
C ILE A 132 17.23 -22.86 10.18
N ILE A 133 18.39 -22.29 9.78
CA ILE A 133 19.33 -22.95 8.86
C ILE A 133 20.45 -23.51 9.73
N PRO A 134 20.48 -24.84 10.00
CA PRO A 134 21.35 -25.43 11.03
C PRO A 134 22.84 -25.21 10.79
N ASP A 135 23.27 -25.20 9.55
CA ASP A 135 24.67 -24.96 9.15
C ASP A 135 25.17 -23.54 9.39
N ARG A 136 24.26 -22.59 9.59
CA ARG A 136 24.55 -21.16 9.80
C ARG A 136 24.10 -20.63 11.15
N PHE A 137 23.42 -21.44 11.95
CA PHE A 137 22.84 -20.99 13.22
C PHE A 137 23.82 -21.08 14.37
N PHE A 138 24.37 -22.27 14.66
CA PHE A 138 25.34 -22.50 15.71
C PHE A 138 26.04 -23.85 15.51
N LYS A 139 27.37 -23.87 15.68
CA LYS A 139 28.13 -25.09 15.71
C LYS A 139 28.32 -25.56 17.18
N ALA A 140 27.71 -26.64 17.55
CA ALA A 140 27.97 -27.22 18.85
C ALA A 140 29.44 -27.73 18.94
N PRO A 141 30.10 -27.59 20.10
CA PRO A 141 31.42 -28.19 20.30
C PRO A 141 31.35 -29.70 20.03
N THR A 142 32.32 -30.18 19.27
CA THR A 142 32.44 -31.62 19.04
C THR A 142 32.99 -32.30 20.30
N LYS A 143 32.47 -33.47 20.62
CA LYS A 143 32.83 -34.24 21.82
C LYS A 143 34.35 -34.54 21.96
N ALA A 144 35.12 -34.32 20.90
CA ALA A 144 36.60 -34.49 20.88
C ALA A 144 37.36 -33.24 21.41
N GLU A 145 36.69 -32.12 21.63
CA GLU A 145 37.31 -30.90 22.18
C GLU A 145 37.19 -30.80 23.71
N ASP A 146 36.37 -31.69 24.33
CA ASP A 146 36.12 -31.67 25.78
C ASP A 146 37.07 -32.62 26.55
N ASP A 147 37.89 -33.42 25.87
CA ASP A 147 38.84 -34.38 26.47
C ASP A 147 40.32 -33.87 26.43
N ARG A 148 40.55 -32.55 26.37
CA ARG A 148 41.92 -31.98 26.43
C ARG A 148 42.11 -31.02 27.59
#